data_144f264d4deedebd1c0f7c273efd87cc
#
_entry.id   144f264d4deedebd1c0f7c273efd87cc
#
_cell.length_a   1.000
_cell.length_b   1.000
_cell.length_c   1.000
_cell.angle_alpha   90.00
_cell.angle_beta   90.00
_cell.angle_gamma   90.00
#
_symmetry.space_group_name_H-M   'P 1'
#
loop_
_entity.id
_entity.type
_entity.pdbx_description
1 polymer ?
#
loop_
_entity_poly.entity_id
_entity_poly.type
_entity_poly.pdbx_seq_one_letter_code
_entity_poly.pdbx_strand_id
1 'polypeptide(L)'
;MGDRVIKRLKYCGEHVFVYPLAKIIRAENMTIDDFSRIGDYTYIDAGKKVEIGKYTMITWHVVIEGGAETFIGNRVFIGPGAKLLTSTYALHGYYSNEFLSAETRAFQYGNIRIKDDAYIGANAVIMPGVTIGEGAVVGANAFVSRDLEPWGIYVGSPARKVSERQKPTEERKKIIDQMDWSQHF
;
A
#
# COMPACT_ATOMS: atom_id res chain seq x y z
N MET A 1 -8.34 10.65 17.68
CA MET A 1 -8.05 11.22 16.34
C MET A 1 -8.57 10.32 15.22
N GLY A 2 -8.45 9.00 15.37
CA GLY A 2 -8.96 8.02 14.40
C GLY A 2 -10.42 8.20 14.02
N ASP A 3 -11.30 8.37 14.98
CA ASP A 3 -12.76 8.58 14.72
C ASP A 3 -13.07 9.81 13.88
N ARG A 4 -12.24 10.86 13.96
CA ARG A 4 -12.43 12.06 13.14
C ARG A 4 -12.04 11.82 11.69
N VAL A 5 -11.06 10.94 11.44
CA VAL A 5 -10.61 10.58 10.11
C VAL A 5 -11.63 9.67 9.44
N ILE A 6 -12.11 8.66 10.16
CA ILE A 6 -13.13 7.69 9.68
C ILE A 6 -14.36 8.44 9.12
N LYS A 7 -14.83 9.47 9.83
CA LYS A 7 -15.97 10.29 9.38
C LYS A 7 -15.75 11.09 8.09
N ARG A 8 -14.51 11.23 7.66
CA ARG A 8 -14.13 11.95 6.43
C ARG A 8 -13.84 11.04 5.27
N LEU A 9 -13.76 9.72 5.48
CA LEU A 9 -13.54 8.76 4.41
C LEU A 9 -14.72 8.78 3.44
N LYS A 10 -14.41 8.58 2.16
CA LYS A 10 -15.43 8.39 1.12
C LYS A 10 -16.30 7.17 1.38
N TYR A 11 -15.68 6.11 1.90
CA TYR A 11 -16.34 4.89 2.38
C TYR A 11 -15.50 4.26 3.48
N CYS A 12 -16.17 3.75 4.49
CA CYS A 12 -15.58 2.98 5.58
C CYS A 12 -16.45 1.75 5.85
N GLY A 13 -15.88 0.57 5.69
CA GLY A 13 -16.51 -0.70 5.99
C GLY A 13 -16.70 -0.93 7.49
N GLU A 14 -17.18 -2.12 7.83
CA GLU A 14 -17.36 -2.55 9.22
C GLU A 14 -16.02 -2.98 9.83
N HIS A 15 -15.88 -2.81 11.15
CA HIS A 15 -14.69 -3.22 11.91
C HIS A 15 -13.36 -2.65 11.35
N VAL A 16 -13.40 -1.46 10.76
CA VAL A 16 -12.20 -0.73 10.34
C VAL A 16 -11.59 -0.02 11.54
N PHE A 17 -10.28 -0.17 11.72
CA PHE A 17 -9.56 0.48 12.81
C PHE A 17 -8.42 1.38 12.30
N VAL A 18 -8.55 2.68 12.53
CA VAL A 18 -7.49 3.66 12.25
C VAL A 18 -6.92 4.13 13.59
N TYR A 19 -5.65 3.83 13.83
CA TYR A 19 -4.98 4.20 15.07
C TYR A 19 -4.87 5.72 15.23
N PRO A 20 -4.86 6.22 16.49
CA PRO A 20 -5.04 7.66 16.77
C PRO A 20 -3.97 8.58 16.18
N LEU A 21 -2.74 8.06 16.01
CA LEU A 21 -1.60 8.85 15.52
C LEU A 21 -1.39 8.72 14.00
N ALA A 22 -2.25 7.99 13.29
CA ALA A 22 -2.23 7.97 11.83
C ALA A 22 -2.67 9.33 11.27
N LYS A 23 -1.95 9.82 10.25
CA LYS A 23 -2.28 11.06 9.54
C LYS A 23 -2.75 10.75 8.13
N ILE A 24 -4.02 11.08 7.85
CA ILE A 24 -4.61 10.90 6.52
C ILE A 24 -5.06 12.27 6.02
N ILE A 25 -4.49 12.72 4.92
CA ILE A 25 -4.91 13.92 4.22
C ILE A 25 -5.70 13.57 2.96
N ARG A 26 -6.66 14.42 2.58
CA ARG A 26 -7.64 14.17 1.52
C ARG A 26 -8.42 12.86 1.71
N ALA A 27 -8.81 12.58 2.96
CA ALA A 27 -9.51 11.35 3.34
C ALA A 27 -10.82 11.12 2.54
N GLU A 28 -11.41 12.18 2.02
CA GLU A 28 -12.58 12.15 1.12
C GLU A 28 -12.32 11.42 -0.21
N ASN A 29 -11.06 11.17 -0.57
CA ASN A 29 -10.66 10.38 -1.74
C ASN A 29 -10.32 8.93 -1.40
N MET A 30 -10.53 8.51 -0.14
CA MET A 30 -10.10 7.22 0.36
C MET A 30 -11.30 6.33 0.71
N THR A 31 -11.21 5.06 0.34
CA THR A 31 -12.11 4.00 0.79
C THR A 31 -11.32 2.93 1.53
N ILE A 32 -11.91 2.42 2.62
CA ILE A 32 -11.36 1.30 3.39
C ILE A 32 -12.49 0.29 3.57
N ASP A 33 -12.26 -0.94 3.17
CA ASP A 33 -13.23 -2.02 3.30
C ASP A 33 -13.09 -2.76 4.64
N ASP A 34 -13.98 -3.71 4.91
CA ASP A 34 -14.20 -4.35 6.20
C ASP A 34 -12.93 -4.96 6.81
N PHE A 35 -12.86 -4.96 8.13
CA PHE A 35 -11.83 -5.64 8.93
C PHE A 35 -10.40 -5.21 8.60
N SER A 36 -10.20 -3.97 8.17
CA SER A 36 -8.88 -3.45 7.80
C SER A 36 -8.33 -2.48 8.86
N ARG A 37 -7.01 -2.43 8.97
CA ARG A 37 -6.32 -1.63 10.00
C ARG A 37 -5.26 -0.71 9.42
N ILE A 38 -5.14 0.50 10.00
CA ILE A 38 -4.07 1.46 9.72
C ILE A 38 -3.38 1.81 11.04
N GLY A 39 -2.10 1.48 11.16
CA GLY A 39 -1.27 1.66 12.35
C GLY A 39 -0.85 3.11 12.60
N ASP A 40 -0.35 3.34 13.81
CA ASP A 40 0.15 4.64 14.23
C ASP A 40 1.31 5.16 13.38
N TYR A 41 1.44 6.48 13.31
CA TYR A 41 2.47 7.20 12.56
C TYR A 41 2.46 6.91 11.06
N THR A 42 1.45 6.22 10.55
CA THR A 42 1.23 6.04 9.12
C THR A 42 0.78 7.37 8.52
N TYR A 43 1.42 7.76 7.43
CA TYR A 43 1.05 8.94 6.66
C TYR A 43 0.44 8.50 5.33
N ILE A 44 -0.80 8.90 5.07
CA ILE A 44 -1.49 8.66 3.80
C ILE A 44 -1.92 9.99 3.22
N ASP A 45 -1.40 10.30 2.06
CA ASP A 45 -1.97 11.32 1.21
C ASP A 45 -2.84 10.63 0.15
N ALA A 46 -4.17 10.75 0.29
CA ALA A 46 -5.08 10.06 -0.61
C ALA A 46 -5.13 10.65 -2.03
N GLY A 47 -4.38 11.72 -2.30
CA GLY A 47 -4.13 12.24 -3.63
C GLY A 47 -5.37 12.27 -4.51
N LYS A 48 -5.34 11.50 -5.60
CA LYS A 48 -6.48 11.31 -6.49
C LYS A 48 -7.44 10.24 -5.95
N LYS A 49 -6.88 9.14 -5.43
CA LYS A 49 -7.67 8.03 -4.92
C LYS A 49 -6.79 7.05 -4.14
N VAL A 50 -7.30 6.55 -3.02
CA VAL A 50 -6.77 5.37 -2.30
C VAL A 50 -7.90 4.41 -2.03
N GLU A 51 -7.75 3.16 -2.46
CA GLU A 51 -8.68 2.07 -2.15
C GLU A 51 -7.94 0.98 -1.38
N ILE A 52 -8.51 0.57 -0.25
CA ILE A 52 -7.99 -0.51 0.60
C ILE A 52 -9.08 -1.56 0.73
N GLY A 53 -8.75 -2.78 0.32
CA GLY A 53 -9.64 -3.94 0.41
C GLY A 53 -9.75 -4.52 1.81
N LYS A 54 -10.52 -5.61 1.93
CA LYS A 54 -10.86 -6.28 3.19
C LYS A 54 -9.65 -6.98 3.82
N TYR A 55 -9.67 -7.06 5.16
CA TYR A 55 -8.68 -7.80 5.94
C TYR A 55 -7.24 -7.33 5.70
N THR A 56 -7.07 -6.10 5.27
CA THR A 56 -5.76 -5.53 4.94
C THR A 56 -5.16 -4.82 6.14
N MET A 57 -3.90 -5.12 6.42
CA MET A 57 -3.16 -4.52 7.52
C MET A 57 -2.06 -3.59 7.00
N ILE A 58 -2.24 -2.31 7.20
CA ILE A 58 -1.19 -1.30 7.05
C ILE A 58 -0.63 -1.03 8.43
N THR A 59 0.63 -1.40 8.65
CA THR A 59 1.25 -1.27 9.97
C THR A 59 1.72 0.16 10.24
N TRP A 60 2.56 0.38 11.22
CA TRP A 60 3.01 1.71 11.62
C TRP A 60 4.11 2.28 10.72
N HIS A 61 4.23 3.61 10.70
CA HIS A 61 5.23 4.35 9.92
C HIS A 61 5.19 4.11 8.40
N VAL A 62 4.10 3.57 7.87
CA VAL A 62 3.92 3.42 6.42
C VAL A 62 3.66 4.78 5.78
N VAL A 63 4.23 5.00 4.60
CA VAL A 63 3.96 6.20 3.81
C VAL A 63 3.27 5.81 2.51
N ILE A 64 2.09 6.39 2.25
CA ILE A 64 1.43 6.35 0.95
C ILE A 64 1.38 7.79 0.45
N GLU A 65 2.20 8.10 -0.54
CA GLU A 65 2.30 9.43 -1.10
C GLU A 65 1.37 9.60 -2.29
N GLY A 66 0.56 10.67 -2.25
CA GLY A 66 -0.44 10.96 -3.28
C GLY A 66 0.12 11.81 -4.41
N GLY A 67 0.01 11.33 -5.60
CA GLY A 67 0.26 12.05 -6.86
C GLY A 67 -0.57 11.41 -7.95
N ALA A 68 -0.79 10.12 -7.82
CA ALA A 68 -1.69 9.31 -8.63
C ALA A 68 -2.57 8.45 -7.73
N GLU A 69 -3.05 7.32 -8.20
CA GLU A 69 -3.97 6.44 -7.48
C GLU A 69 -3.24 5.26 -6.83
N THR A 70 -3.71 4.83 -5.66
CA THR A 70 -3.22 3.63 -4.98
C THR A 70 -4.37 2.65 -4.77
N PHE A 71 -4.19 1.41 -5.22
CA PHE A 71 -5.12 0.31 -5.04
C PHE A 71 -4.45 -0.81 -4.25
N ILE A 72 -5.01 -1.15 -3.13
CA ILE A 72 -4.54 -2.22 -2.25
C ILE A 72 -5.66 -3.24 -2.12
N GLY A 73 -5.39 -4.46 -2.52
CA GLY A 73 -6.35 -5.57 -2.53
C GLY A 73 -6.70 -6.09 -1.14
N ASN A 74 -7.29 -7.26 -1.11
CA ASN A 74 -7.72 -7.92 0.11
C ASN A 74 -6.57 -8.72 0.75
N ARG A 75 -6.59 -8.86 2.08
CA ARG A 75 -5.62 -9.66 2.85
C ARG A 75 -4.16 -9.28 2.58
N VAL A 76 -3.93 -8.02 2.25
CA VAL A 76 -2.59 -7.47 2.04
C VAL A 76 -1.96 -7.10 3.38
N PHE A 77 -0.70 -7.42 3.54
CA PHE A 77 0.10 -6.95 4.68
C PHE A 77 1.16 -5.95 4.19
N ILE A 78 1.16 -4.76 4.79
CA ILE A 78 2.19 -3.74 4.54
C ILE A 78 2.98 -3.52 5.82
N GLY A 79 4.24 -3.93 5.76
CA GLY A 79 5.19 -3.92 6.88
C GLY A 79 5.61 -2.51 7.29
N PRO A 80 6.16 -2.38 8.52
CA PRO A 80 6.53 -1.08 9.10
C PRO A 80 7.51 -0.30 8.22
N GLY A 81 7.27 0.99 8.08
CA GLY A 81 8.16 1.89 7.35
C GLY A 81 8.14 1.74 5.83
N ALA A 82 7.31 0.85 5.26
CA ALA A 82 7.18 0.72 3.82
C ALA A 82 6.67 2.03 3.18
N LYS A 83 7.09 2.28 1.94
CA LYS A 83 6.76 3.49 1.19
C LYS A 83 6.15 3.13 -0.16
N LEU A 84 4.95 3.64 -0.42
CA LEU A 84 4.25 3.54 -1.69
C LEU A 84 4.25 4.93 -2.33
N LEU A 85 5.11 5.13 -3.31
CA LEU A 85 5.33 6.44 -3.94
C LEU A 85 4.61 6.48 -5.28
N THR A 86 3.49 7.18 -5.37
CA THR A 86 2.77 7.34 -6.64
C THR A 86 3.30 8.51 -7.46
N SER A 87 4.25 9.28 -6.90
CA SER A 87 4.97 10.35 -7.58
C SER A 87 6.42 10.42 -7.11
N THR A 88 7.29 10.88 -7.98
CA THR A 88 8.68 11.23 -7.65
C THR A 88 9.23 12.21 -8.67
N TYR A 89 10.32 12.88 -8.35
CA TYR A 89 11.08 13.61 -9.37
C TYR A 89 11.76 12.61 -10.31
N ALA A 90 11.69 12.86 -11.60
CA ALA A 90 12.42 12.07 -12.58
C ALA A 90 13.92 12.31 -12.41
N LEU A 91 14.69 11.22 -12.31
CA LEU A 91 16.15 11.29 -12.13
C LEU A 91 16.88 12.03 -13.26
N HIS A 92 16.24 12.13 -14.42
CA HIS A 92 16.78 12.81 -15.60
C HIS A 92 16.23 14.26 -15.74
N GLY A 93 15.47 14.75 -14.75
CA GLY A 93 14.98 16.13 -14.72
C GLY A 93 16.11 17.11 -14.37
N TYR A 94 15.92 18.36 -14.76
CA TYR A 94 16.93 19.40 -14.47
C TYR A 94 16.99 19.74 -12.98
N TYR A 95 15.84 19.88 -12.32
CA TYR A 95 15.75 20.25 -10.91
C TYR A 95 14.68 19.43 -10.18
N SER A 96 14.89 19.22 -8.90
CA SER A 96 14.02 18.43 -8.01
C SER A 96 13.56 19.28 -6.82
N ASN A 97 13.02 20.46 -7.09
CA ASN A 97 12.57 21.39 -6.06
C ASN A 97 11.19 21.98 -6.46
N GLU A 98 10.20 21.82 -5.58
CA GLU A 98 8.82 22.27 -5.84
C GLU A 98 8.65 23.79 -5.92
N PHE A 99 9.57 24.56 -5.34
CA PHE A 99 9.55 26.03 -5.42
C PHE A 99 10.00 26.58 -6.78
N LEU A 100 10.56 25.73 -7.64
CA LEU A 100 10.91 26.12 -9.00
C LEU A 100 9.71 25.95 -9.93
N SER A 101 9.73 26.65 -11.05
CA SER A 101 8.64 26.57 -12.02
C SER A 101 8.45 25.12 -12.54
N ALA A 102 7.22 24.74 -12.84
CA ALA A 102 6.90 23.41 -13.33
C ALA A 102 7.66 23.03 -14.61
N GLU A 103 8.03 24.03 -15.43
CA GLU A 103 8.77 23.85 -16.67
C GLU A 103 10.22 23.40 -16.46
N THR A 104 10.78 23.70 -15.28
CA THR A 104 12.18 23.37 -14.96
C THR A 104 12.34 22.04 -14.22
N ARG A 105 11.24 21.39 -13.87
CA ARG A 105 11.23 20.14 -13.10
C ARG A 105 10.39 19.08 -13.79
N ALA A 106 10.82 17.84 -13.72
CA ALA A 106 10.09 16.72 -14.26
C ALA A 106 9.57 15.83 -13.11
N PHE A 107 8.27 15.60 -13.07
CA PHE A 107 7.64 14.62 -12.19
C PHE A 107 7.31 13.34 -12.96
N GLN A 108 7.55 12.23 -12.31
CA GLN A 108 7.06 10.94 -12.74
C GLN A 108 5.88 10.56 -11.85
N TYR A 109 4.75 10.25 -12.48
CA TYR A 109 3.53 9.80 -11.81
C TYR A 109 3.19 8.39 -12.28
N GLY A 110 2.61 7.59 -11.39
CA GLY A 110 2.12 6.28 -11.77
C GLY A 110 1.28 5.66 -10.67
N ASN A 111 0.17 5.01 -11.06
CA ASN A 111 -0.70 4.32 -10.14
C ASN A 111 0.02 3.10 -9.55
N ILE A 112 -0.13 2.88 -8.25
CA ILE A 112 0.35 1.65 -7.60
C ILE A 112 -0.83 0.70 -7.44
N ARG A 113 -0.61 -0.57 -7.80
CA ARG A 113 -1.58 -1.65 -7.61
C ARG A 113 -0.95 -2.79 -6.83
N ILE A 114 -1.47 -3.07 -5.66
CA ILE A 114 -1.08 -4.22 -4.86
C ILE A 114 -2.27 -5.19 -4.88
N LYS A 115 -2.07 -6.36 -5.47
CA LYS A 115 -3.12 -7.36 -5.60
C LYS A 115 -3.31 -8.13 -4.30
N ASP A 116 -4.39 -8.93 -4.24
CA ASP A 116 -4.77 -9.72 -3.07
C ASP A 116 -3.62 -10.59 -2.56
N ASP A 117 -3.62 -10.86 -1.26
CA ASP A 117 -2.68 -11.75 -0.59
C ASP A 117 -1.19 -11.35 -0.66
N ALA A 118 -0.87 -10.17 -1.19
CA ALA A 118 0.49 -9.70 -1.28
C ALA A 118 1.06 -9.33 0.12
N TYR A 119 2.36 -9.51 0.26
CA TYR A 119 3.12 -9.14 1.44
C TYR A 119 4.19 -8.12 1.08
N ILE A 120 4.17 -6.97 1.71
CA ILE A 120 5.18 -5.92 1.57
C ILE A 120 6.00 -5.85 2.85
N GLY A 121 7.28 -6.20 2.76
CA GLY A 121 8.20 -6.22 3.90
C GLY A 121 8.52 -4.83 4.45
N ALA A 122 9.06 -4.81 5.67
CA ALA A 122 9.44 -3.57 6.34
C ALA A 122 10.41 -2.73 5.50
N ASN A 123 10.19 -1.42 5.48
CA ASN A 123 11.01 -0.44 4.75
C ASN A 123 11.13 -0.69 3.24
N ALA A 124 10.31 -1.55 2.65
CA ALA A 124 10.29 -1.69 1.19
C ALA A 124 9.81 -0.38 0.54
N VAL A 125 10.37 -0.07 -0.63
CA VAL A 125 10.02 1.12 -1.41
C VAL A 125 9.42 0.67 -2.75
N ILE A 126 8.17 1.05 -2.99
CA ILE A 126 7.44 0.77 -4.23
C ILE A 126 7.34 2.06 -5.05
N MET A 127 7.88 2.02 -6.26
CA MET A 127 7.99 3.18 -7.14
C MET A 127 6.71 3.42 -7.96
N PRO A 128 6.54 4.62 -8.52
CA PRO A 128 5.37 4.97 -9.32
C PRO A 128 5.15 4.00 -10.49
N GLY A 129 3.90 3.62 -10.71
CA GLY A 129 3.47 2.77 -11.83
C GLY A 129 3.57 1.27 -11.59
N VAL A 130 4.07 0.84 -10.43
CA VAL A 130 4.31 -0.58 -10.14
C VAL A 130 3.03 -1.33 -9.78
N THR A 131 2.90 -2.52 -10.35
CA THR A 131 1.92 -3.54 -9.95
C THR A 131 2.62 -4.68 -9.19
N ILE A 132 2.14 -4.97 -7.98
CA ILE A 132 2.53 -6.14 -7.19
C ILE A 132 1.48 -7.22 -7.44
N GLY A 133 1.89 -8.34 -8.01
CA GLY A 133 1.00 -9.47 -8.34
C GLY A 133 0.40 -10.13 -7.10
N GLU A 134 -0.70 -10.87 -7.32
CA GLU A 134 -1.40 -11.61 -6.27
C GLU A 134 -0.44 -12.55 -5.53
N GLY A 135 -0.49 -12.54 -4.20
CA GLY A 135 0.34 -13.39 -3.35
C GLY A 135 1.83 -13.11 -3.43
N ALA A 136 2.29 -12.12 -4.17
CA ALA A 136 3.72 -11.78 -4.25
C ALA A 136 4.25 -11.30 -2.89
N VAL A 137 5.50 -11.63 -2.63
CA VAL A 137 6.22 -11.24 -1.41
C VAL A 137 7.36 -10.28 -1.79
N VAL A 138 7.31 -9.10 -1.21
CA VAL A 138 8.40 -8.13 -1.25
C VAL A 138 9.16 -8.20 0.08
N GLY A 139 10.44 -8.56 0.03
CA GLY A 139 11.29 -8.63 1.22
C GLY A 139 11.55 -7.26 1.84
N ALA A 140 11.98 -7.27 3.11
CA ALA A 140 12.34 -6.04 3.80
C ALA A 140 13.47 -5.29 3.08
N ASN A 141 13.41 -3.94 3.10
CA ASN A 141 14.35 -3.04 2.44
C ASN A 141 14.47 -3.23 0.92
N ALA A 142 13.53 -3.92 0.28
CA ALA A 142 13.56 -4.08 -1.17
C ALA A 142 13.15 -2.79 -1.89
N PHE A 143 13.83 -2.50 -3.00
CA PHE A 143 13.49 -1.40 -3.90
C PHE A 143 12.82 -1.95 -5.17
N VAL A 144 11.53 -1.64 -5.33
CA VAL A 144 10.69 -2.17 -6.40
C VAL A 144 10.37 -1.08 -7.42
N SER A 145 10.97 -1.18 -8.60
CA SER A 145 10.83 -0.21 -9.70
C SER A 145 10.21 -0.80 -10.98
N ARG A 146 9.68 -2.01 -10.91
CA ARG A 146 8.97 -2.70 -11.99
C ARG A 146 7.93 -3.65 -11.43
N ASP A 147 7.00 -4.06 -12.25
CA ASP A 147 5.96 -5.02 -11.88
C ASP A 147 6.55 -6.34 -11.38
N LEU A 148 5.87 -6.92 -10.41
CA LEU A 148 6.22 -8.21 -9.84
C LEU A 148 5.13 -9.25 -10.17
N GLU A 149 5.59 -10.40 -10.68
CA GLU A 149 4.71 -11.51 -11.02
C GLU A 149 4.01 -12.08 -9.77
N PRO A 150 2.80 -12.62 -9.92
CA PRO A 150 2.08 -13.27 -8.84
C PRO A 150 2.89 -14.40 -8.20
N TRP A 151 2.76 -14.55 -6.89
CA TRP A 151 3.33 -15.65 -6.08
C TRP A 151 4.85 -15.74 -6.08
N GLY A 152 5.56 -14.76 -6.63
CA GLY A 152 7.01 -14.66 -6.53
C GLY A 152 7.47 -14.06 -5.21
N ILE A 153 8.67 -14.43 -4.76
CA ILE A 153 9.38 -13.82 -3.63
C ILE A 153 10.52 -12.97 -4.17
N TYR A 154 10.52 -11.68 -3.86
CA TYR A 154 11.43 -10.69 -4.39
C TYR A 154 12.17 -9.99 -3.27
N VAL A 155 13.48 -9.87 -3.39
CA VAL A 155 14.35 -9.22 -2.39
C VAL A 155 15.40 -8.34 -3.05
N GLY A 156 15.96 -7.42 -2.29
CA GLY A 156 17.11 -6.61 -2.69
C GLY A 156 16.77 -5.26 -3.32
N SER A 157 17.81 -4.51 -3.66
CA SER A 157 17.73 -3.19 -4.28
C SER A 157 18.68 -3.13 -5.49
N PRO A 158 18.16 -3.22 -6.71
CA PRO A 158 16.75 -3.38 -7.07
C PRO A 158 16.23 -4.80 -6.76
N ALA A 159 14.92 -4.91 -6.51
CA ALA A 159 14.29 -6.19 -6.19
C ALA A 159 14.45 -7.22 -7.32
N ARG A 160 14.80 -8.46 -6.93
CA ARG A 160 14.93 -9.60 -7.85
C ARG A 160 14.19 -10.79 -7.27
N LYS A 161 13.59 -11.58 -8.15
CA LYS A 161 12.94 -12.84 -7.80
C LYS A 161 13.98 -13.84 -7.31
N VAL A 162 13.76 -14.40 -6.15
CA VAL A 162 14.65 -15.40 -5.55
C VAL A 162 13.98 -16.76 -5.40
N SER A 163 12.67 -16.82 -5.28
CA SER A 163 11.91 -18.06 -5.22
C SER A 163 10.41 -17.84 -5.48
N GLU A 164 9.63 -18.91 -5.32
CA GLU A 164 8.17 -18.89 -5.38
C GLU A 164 7.57 -19.04 -3.98
N ARG A 165 6.49 -18.32 -3.71
CA ARG A 165 5.66 -18.51 -2.54
C ARG A 165 4.68 -19.66 -2.81
N GLN A 166 4.49 -20.54 -1.83
CA GLN A 166 3.47 -21.57 -1.92
C GLN A 166 2.08 -20.95 -2.03
N LYS A 167 1.32 -21.39 -3.04
CA LYS A 167 -0.08 -21.00 -3.16
C LYS A 167 -0.91 -21.71 -2.09
N PRO A 168 -1.93 -21.06 -1.51
CA PRO A 168 -2.83 -21.73 -0.59
C PRO A 168 -3.58 -22.87 -1.30
N THR A 169 -3.70 -23.99 -0.62
CA THR A 169 -4.56 -25.10 -1.09
C THR A 169 -6.02 -24.72 -1.01
N GLU A 170 -6.88 -25.40 -1.74
CA GLU A 170 -8.34 -25.16 -1.69
C GLU A 170 -8.90 -25.38 -0.26
N GLU A 171 -8.33 -26.32 0.48
CA GLU A 171 -8.69 -26.53 1.89
C GLU A 171 -8.38 -25.30 2.75
N ARG A 172 -7.19 -24.71 2.60
CA ARG A 172 -6.81 -23.49 3.32
C ARG A 172 -7.66 -22.29 2.93
N LYS A 173 -8.05 -22.18 1.66
CA LYS A 173 -8.96 -21.12 1.22
C LYS A 173 -10.32 -21.26 1.89
N LYS A 174 -10.88 -22.49 1.96
CA LYS A 174 -12.15 -22.74 2.67
C LYS A 174 -12.08 -22.36 4.15
N ILE A 175 -10.94 -22.61 4.82
CA ILE A 175 -10.76 -22.19 6.22
C ILE A 175 -10.87 -20.67 6.33
N ILE A 176 -10.21 -19.93 5.44
CA ILE A 176 -10.27 -18.46 5.43
C ILE A 176 -11.71 -17.97 5.19
N ASP A 177 -12.41 -18.58 4.25
CA ASP A 177 -13.79 -18.20 3.91
C ASP A 177 -14.78 -18.46 5.06
N GLN A 178 -14.46 -19.40 5.96
CA GLN A 178 -15.27 -19.78 7.11
C GLN A 178 -14.85 -19.10 8.42
N MET A 179 -13.75 -18.32 8.42
CA MET A 179 -13.28 -17.64 9.63
C MET A 179 -14.29 -16.58 10.10
N ASP A 180 -14.61 -16.63 11.37
CA ASP A 180 -15.30 -15.52 12.04
C ASP A 180 -14.29 -14.42 12.38
N TRP A 181 -14.15 -13.48 11.48
CA TRP A 181 -13.21 -12.37 11.62
C TRP A 181 -13.61 -11.40 12.74
N SER A 182 -14.87 -11.40 13.18
CA SER A 182 -15.33 -10.52 14.27
C SER A 182 -14.63 -10.79 15.60
N GLN A 183 -14.08 -12.00 15.79
CA GLN A 183 -13.33 -12.37 16.99
C GLN A 183 -11.93 -11.75 17.07
N HIS A 184 -11.46 -11.12 16.02
CA HIS A 184 -10.11 -10.52 15.94
C HIS A 184 -10.11 -8.99 16.02
N PHE A 185 -11.30 -8.37 16.23
CA PHE A 185 -11.48 -6.92 16.21
C PHE A 185 -12.30 -6.41 17.38
#